data_a0384a9bd07c307c0bdba08088d6099f
#
_entry.id   a0384a9bd07c307c0bdba08088d6099f
#
_cell.length_a   1.000
_cell.length_b   1.000
_cell.length_c   1.000
_cell.angle_alpha   90.00
_cell.angle_beta   90.00
_cell.angle_gamma   90.00
#
_symmetry.space_group_name_H-M   'P 1'
#
loop_
_entity.id
_entity.type
_entity.pdbx_description
1 polymer ?
#
loop_
_entity_poly.entity_id
_entity_poly.type
_entity_poly.pdbx_seq_one_letter_code
_entity_poly.pdbx_strand_id
1 'polypeptide(L)'
;IGVSFVPGNLEGLELDFSCRVDDDEALPMIYDLLKEEGISVGGSGGINMAGAVAMARELGPGHTIVTVLCDSGSRYQSKLYNPEYLWKRKLPYPHWIAN
;
A
#
# COMPACT_ATOMS: atom_id res chain seq x y z
N ILE A 1 -2.24 1.88 -10.42
CA ILE A 1 -0.91 2.28 -9.92
C ILE A 1 0.16 1.67 -10.81
N GLY A 2 1.11 2.47 -11.21
CA GLY A 2 2.21 2.03 -12.03
C GLY A 2 1.87 2.00 -13.52
N VAL A 3 2.63 1.22 -14.27
CA VAL A 3 2.47 1.11 -15.71
C VAL A 3 1.63 -0.11 -16.07
N SER A 4 0.96 -0.05 -17.21
CA SER A 4 0.07 -1.14 -17.68
C SER A 4 0.77 -2.17 -18.55
N PHE A 5 2.08 -2.07 -18.67
CA PHE A 5 2.92 -3.00 -19.47
C PHE A 5 4.21 -3.30 -18.70
N VAL A 6 4.91 -4.35 -19.11
CA VAL A 6 6.22 -4.69 -18.55
C VAL A 6 7.29 -3.86 -19.25
N PRO A 7 7.89 -2.86 -18.57
CA PRO A 7 8.94 -2.06 -19.20
C PRO A 7 10.22 -2.86 -19.43
N GLY A 8 11.02 -2.40 -20.42
CA GLY A 8 12.25 -3.10 -20.80
C GLY A 8 13.26 -3.27 -19.66
N ASN A 9 13.26 -2.34 -18.70
CA ASN A 9 14.17 -2.43 -17.56
C ASN A 9 13.84 -3.56 -16.58
N LEU A 10 12.68 -4.22 -16.75
CA LEU A 10 12.31 -5.39 -15.97
C LEU A 10 12.63 -6.71 -16.68
N GLU A 11 13.06 -6.65 -17.94
CA GLU A 11 13.43 -7.85 -18.69
C GLU A 11 14.65 -8.50 -18.06
N GLY A 12 14.59 -9.82 -17.87
CA GLY A 12 15.67 -10.58 -17.27
C GLY A 12 15.78 -10.46 -15.75
N LEU A 13 14.87 -9.71 -15.11
CA LEU A 13 14.86 -9.59 -13.66
C LEU A 13 14.32 -10.86 -13.04
N GLU A 14 15.09 -11.44 -12.12
CA GLU A 14 14.67 -12.61 -11.35
C GLU A 14 14.14 -12.16 -9.99
N LEU A 15 12.96 -12.67 -9.63
CA LEU A 15 12.32 -12.36 -8.35
C LEU A 15 12.25 -13.62 -7.50
N ASP A 16 12.62 -13.52 -6.24
CA ASP A 16 12.55 -14.62 -5.29
C ASP A 16 11.14 -14.83 -4.77
N PHE A 17 10.35 -13.74 -4.70
CA PHE A 17 9.01 -13.79 -4.15
C PHE A 17 8.18 -12.69 -4.81
N SER A 18 6.93 -13.01 -5.10
CA SER A 18 5.97 -12.01 -5.57
C SER A 18 4.60 -12.29 -4.94
N CYS A 19 3.84 -11.24 -4.72
CA CYS A 19 2.47 -11.39 -4.23
C CYS A 19 1.59 -10.32 -4.87
N ARG A 20 0.31 -10.66 -4.98
CA ARG A 20 -0.70 -9.74 -5.46
C ARG A 20 -1.34 -9.05 -4.26
N VAL A 21 -1.50 -7.74 -4.37
CA VAL A 21 -2.15 -6.93 -3.32
C VAL A 21 -3.29 -6.15 -3.97
N ASP A 22 -4.50 -6.33 -3.47
CA ASP A 22 -5.65 -5.55 -3.92
C ASP A 22 -5.95 -4.37 -3.00
N ASP A 23 -6.89 -3.52 -3.44
CA ASP A 23 -7.27 -2.31 -2.71
C ASP A 23 -7.77 -2.62 -1.31
N ASP A 24 -8.46 -3.75 -1.14
CA ASP A 24 -8.99 -4.18 0.16
C ASP A 24 -7.87 -4.50 1.16
N GLU A 25 -6.67 -4.78 0.69
CA GLU A 25 -5.50 -5.03 1.53
C GLU A 25 -4.63 -3.78 1.66
N ALA A 26 -4.43 -3.04 0.56
CA ALA A 26 -3.53 -1.90 0.52
C ALA A 26 -4.09 -0.68 1.28
N LEU A 27 -5.38 -0.38 1.10
CA LEU A 27 -5.96 0.81 1.71
C LEU A 27 -5.98 0.76 3.24
N PRO A 28 -6.41 -0.35 3.88
CA PRO A 28 -6.29 -0.41 5.33
C PRO A 28 -4.88 -0.20 5.85
N MET A 29 -3.86 -0.63 5.10
CA MET A 29 -2.46 -0.42 5.50
C MET A 29 -2.10 1.06 5.57
N ILE A 30 -2.56 1.89 4.61
CA ILE A 30 -2.22 3.31 4.64
C ILE A 30 -2.90 4.02 5.80
N TYR A 31 -4.11 3.60 6.16
CA TYR A 31 -4.82 4.21 7.29
C TYR A 31 -4.22 3.75 8.62
N ASP A 32 -3.83 2.49 8.73
CA ASP A 32 -3.17 1.98 9.93
C ASP A 32 -1.81 2.66 10.14
N LEU A 33 -1.04 2.89 9.10
CA LEU A 33 0.22 3.60 9.19
C LEU A 33 0.01 5.03 9.71
N LEU A 34 -1.02 5.71 9.23
CA LEU A 34 -1.32 7.06 9.67
C LEU A 34 -1.75 7.07 11.14
N LYS A 35 -2.65 6.18 11.53
CA LYS A 35 -3.20 6.14 12.88
C LYS A 35 -2.19 5.64 13.91
N GLU A 36 -1.50 4.54 13.61
CA GLU A 36 -0.65 3.88 14.60
C GLU A 36 0.78 4.42 14.62
N GLU A 37 1.30 4.84 13.46
CA GLU A 37 2.70 5.26 13.33
C GLU A 37 2.85 6.75 12.99
N GLY A 38 1.77 7.45 12.68
CA GLY A 38 1.83 8.85 12.28
C GLY A 38 2.49 9.07 10.93
N ILE A 39 2.53 8.04 10.08
CA ILE A 39 3.17 8.10 8.76
C ILE A 39 2.10 8.17 7.68
N SER A 40 2.09 9.26 6.91
CA SER A 40 1.14 9.47 5.82
C SER A 40 1.78 9.07 4.50
N VAL A 41 1.22 8.08 3.82
CA VAL A 41 1.76 7.55 2.57
C VAL A 41 0.69 7.48 1.49
N GLY A 42 1.11 7.34 0.24
CA GLY A 42 0.23 7.11 -0.89
C GLY A 42 -0.09 5.63 -1.10
N GLY A 43 -0.79 5.34 -2.20
CA GLY A 43 -1.24 3.98 -2.51
C GLY A 43 -0.12 2.98 -2.66
N SER A 44 0.99 3.37 -3.31
CA SER A 44 2.15 2.49 -3.48
C SER A 44 2.77 2.07 -2.16
N GLY A 45 2.79 3.00 -1.17
CA GLY A 45 3.24 2.68 0.18
C GLY A 45 2.38 1.61 0.83
N GLY A 46 1.05 1.72 0.66
CA GLY A 46 0.12 0.72 1.18
C GLY A 46 0.32 -0.64 0.54
N ILE A 47 0.52 -0.68 -0.77
CA ILE A 47 0.79 -1.92 -1.50
C ILE A 47 2.08 -2.55 -1.00
N ASN A 48 3.14 -1.76 -0.85
CA ASN A 48 4.44 -2.26 -0.38
C ASN A 48 4.35 -2.78 1.05
N MET A 49 3.62 -2.09 1.92
CA MET A 49 3.44 -2.56 3.30
C MET A 49 2.64 -3.85 3.36
N ALA A 50 1.56 -3.96 2.58
CA ALA A 50 0.78 -5.19 2.54
C ALA A 50 1.63 -6.36 2.02
N GLY A 51 2.45 -6.10 1.01
CA GLY A 51 3.41 -7.08 0.50
C GLY A 51 4.45 -7.50 1.53
N ALA A 52 4.97 -6.53 2.29
CA ALA A 52 5.93 -6.80 3.36
C ALA A 52 5.31 -7.67 4.45
N VAL A 53 4.07 -7.41 4.83
CA VAL A 53 3.36 -8.24 5.82
C VAL A 53 3.15 -9.65 5.29
N ALA A 54 2.78 -9.80 4.02
CA ALA A 54 2.61 -11.12 3.41
C ALA A 54 3.93 -11.89 3.42
N MET A 55 5.04 -11.23 3.08
CA MET A 55 6.37 -11.85 3.12
C MET A 55 6.76 -12.24 4.54
N ALA A 56 6.47 -11.40 5.52
CA ALA A 56 6.76 -11.68 6.91
C ALA A 56 6.05 -12.94 7.39
N ARG A 57 4.81 -13.11 6.99
CA ARG A 57 4.02 -14.31 7.33
C ARG A 57 4.60 -15.56 6.67
N GLU A 58 5.05 -15.43 5.43
CA GLU A 58 5.65 -16.55 4.67
C GLU A 58 6.98 -16.97 5.28
N LEU A 59 7.84 -16.01 5.63
CA LEU A 59 9.18 -16.29 6.14
C LEU A 59 9.21 -16.69 7.62
N GLY A 60 8.23 -16.20 8.40
CA GLY A 60 8.21 -16.43 9.84
C GLY A 60 9.15 -15.50 10.61
N PRO A 61 9.34 -15.76 11.91
CA PRO A 61 10.16 -14.90 12.75
C PRO A 61 11.65 -15.00 12.43
N GLY A 62 12.42 -14.00 12.87
CA GLY A 62 13.86 -14.00 12.75
C GLY A 62 14.39 -13.37 11.45
N HIS A 63 13.53 -12.68 10.69
CA HIS A 63 13.92 -12.02 9.45
C HIS A 63 13.77 -10.51 9.54
N THR A 64 14.63 -9.79 8.83
CA THR A 64 14.52 -8.35 8.66
C THR A 64 13.92 -8.08 7.28
N ILE A 65 12.84 -7.30 7.22
CA ILE A 65 12.15 -6.98 5.99
C ILE A 65 12.23 -5.49 5.75
N VAL A 66 12.74 -5.11 4.57
CA VAL A 66 12.87 -3.71 4.16
C VAL A 66 11.91 -3.44 3.02
N THR A 67 11.17 -2.34 3.11
CA THR A 67 10.29 -1.90 2.04
C THR A 67 10.46 -0.41 1.80
N VAL A 68 9.84 0.09 0.73
CA VAL A 68 9.94 1.50 0.36
C VAL A 68 8.55 2.13 0.46
N LEU A 69 8.49 3.28 1.12
CA LEU A 69 7.29 4.11 1.17
C LEU A 69 7.48 5.26 0.18
N CYS A 70 7.00 5.05 -1.05
CA CYS A 70 7.38 5.84 -2.22
C CYS A 70 6.93 7.30 -2.16
N ASP A 71 5.66 7.54 -1.83
CA ASP A 71 5.04 8.86 -1.91
C ASP A 71 4.45 9.28 -0.58
N SER A 72 4.44 10.60 -0.34
CA SER A 72 3.72 11.17 0.79
C SER A 72 2.22 11.12 0.54
N GLY A 73 1.44 10.88 1.59
CA GLY A 73 -0.03 10.89 1.52
C GLY A 73 -0.61 12.26 1.18
N SER A 74 0.15 13.34 1.37
CA SER A 74 -0.31 14.69 1.06
C SER A 74 -0.67 14.87 -0.42
N ARG A 75 -0.09 14.07 -1.30
CA ARG A 75 -0.42 14.08 -2.74
C ARG A 75 -1.78 13.44 -3.05
N TYR A 76 -2.38 12.78 -2.08
CA TYR A 76 -3.60 11.98 -2.26
C TYR A 76 -4.74 12.40 -1.34
N GLN A 77 -4.67 13.61 -0.74
CA GLN A 77 -5.69 14.08 0.18
C GLN A 77 -7.08 14.14 -0.44
N SER A 78 -7.18 14.50 -1.72
CA SER A 78 -8.45 14.59 -2.42
C SER A 78 -9.00 13.25 -2.88
N LYS A 79 -8.23 12.19 -2.74
CA LYS A 79 -8.62 10.84 -3.19
C LYS A 79 -8.57 9.85 -2.03
N LEU A 80 -7.39 9.31 -1.72
CA LEU A 80 -7.25 8.21 -0.76
C LEU A 80 -7.59 8.61 0.68
N TYR A 81 -7.50 9.89 1.00
CA TYR A 81 -7.83 10.41 2.33
C TYR A 81 -9.13 11.22 2.33
N ASN A 82 -9.93 11.11 1.26
CA ASN A 82 -11.23 11.78 1.14
C ASN A 82 -12.34 10.72 1.23
N PRO A 83 -13.13 10.69 2.31
CA PRO A 83 -14.17 9.66 2.47
C PRO A 83 -15.22 9.69 1.37
N GLU A 84 -15.57 10.87 0.85
CA GLU A 84 -16.54 10.96 -0.24
C GLU A 84 -16.03 10.27 -1.50
N TYR A 85 -14.77 10.50 -1.85
CA TYR A 85 -14.15 9.84 -3.00
C TYR A 85 -14.16 8.31 -2.83
N LEU A 86 -13.77 7.86 -1.64
CA LEU A 86 -13.67 6.42 -1.34
C LEU A 86 -15.04 5.77 -1.35
N TRP A 87 -16.04 6.44 -0.80
CA TRP A 87 -17.40 5.92 -0.78
C TRP A 87 -17.97 5.77 -2.20
N LYS A 88 -17.76 6.77 -3.06
CA LYS A 88 -18.23 6.75 -4.45
C LYS A 88 -17.58 5.62 -5.26
N ARG A 89 -16.35 5.27 -4.93
CA ARG A 89 -15.61 4.21 -5.61
C ARG A 89 -15.75 2.85 -4.95
N LYS A 90 -16.55 2.77 -3.88
CA LYS A 90 -16.75 1.54 -3.10
C LYS A 90 -15.44 0.96 -2.56
N LEU A 91 -14.54 1.86 -2.15
CA LEU A 91 -13.25 1.50 -1.56
C LEU A 91 -13.35 1.52 -0.04
N PRO A 92 -12.60 0.67 0.67
CA PRO A 92 -12.65 0.67 2.13
C PRO A 92 -12.01 1.93 2.72
N TYR A 93 -12.59 2.43 3.81
CA TYR A 93 -12.01 3.52 4.59
C TYR A 93 -12.46 3.40 6.05
N PRO A 94 -11.64 3.87 7.00
CA PRO A 94 -12.02 3.79 8.40
C PRO A 94 -13.03 4.88 8.76
N HIS A 95 -13.88 4.61 9.76
CA HIS A 95 -14.91 5.55 10.17
C HIS A 95 -14.33 6.88 10.68
N TRP A 96 -13.14 6.86 11.27
CA TRP A 96 -12.53 8.06 11.85
C TRP A 96 -12.09 9.08 10.78
N ILE A 97 -11.89 8.66 9.54
CA ILE A 97 -11.51 9.58 8.45
C ILE A 97 -12.70 10.43 7.99
N ALA A 98 -13.91 9.97 8.24
CA ALA A 98 -15.13 10.66 7.84
C ALA A 98 -15.53 11.81 8.80
N ASN A 99 -14.87 11.92 9.91
CA ASN A 99 -15.18 12.94 10.93
C ASN A 99 -14.35 14.21 10.79
#